data_c55921759f7f6f1ceeaab9d59bfbd270
#
_entry.id   c55921759f7f6f1ceeaab9d59bfbd270
#
_cell.length_a   1.000
_cell.length_b   1.000
_cell.length_c   1.000
_cell.angle_alpha   90.00
_cell.angle_beta   90.00
_cell.angle_gamma   90.00
#
_symmetry.space_group_name_H-M   'P 1'
#
loop_
_entity.id
_entity.type
_entity.pdbx_description
1 polymer ?
#
loop_
_entity_poly.entity_id
_entity_poly.type
_entity_poly.pdbx_seq_one_letter_code
_entity_poly.pdbx_strand_id
1 'polypeptide(L)'
;MSNDWTDAVWKDPDGGVVHLHGTLPTVVYPNAMRPREEWHGLALLESPDVVDLWQQEELDEAESQGVNMTHALLSGGAFGKYAEGIEALDQLQGGRFPDPEPRRLQRNADRHDRPVYFIEPLADDDDWSDYLTQEARAVSHWKKLLGMIRVGKRWKKSVKQHLFRARPPPKGHSVDYSSASVIAEAWWELSEWLSTGELQARRDQRYARRIRGALADLRRAAGPEARLLLVHHLPHQSTLLEALKGCDSPEEISSTSTAPINTEEE
;
A
#
# COMPACT_ATOMS: atom_id res chain seq x y z
N MET A 1 -12.57 -13.61 -9.03
CA MET A 1 -11.14 -13.33 -8.71
C MET A 1 -10.64 -14.48 -7.87
N SER A 2 -9.42 -14.95 -8.13
CA SER A 2 -8.79 -15.96 -7.27
C SER A 2 -8.61 -15.39 -5.86
N ASN A 3 -9.03 -16.15 -4.84
CA ASN A 3 -8.86 -15.77 -3.44
C ASN A 3 -7.50 -16.24 -2.89
N ASP A 4 -6.51 -16.36 -3.75
CA ASP A 4 -5.15 -16.73 -3.37
C ASP A 4 -4.24 -15.49 -3.22
N TRP A 5 -2.94 -15.72 -2.97
CA TRP A 5 -1.92 -14.70 -2.79
C TRP A 5 -1.17 -14.37 -4.09
N THR A 6 -1.76 -14.70 -5.24
CA THR A 6 -1.14 -14.45 -6.53
C THR A 6 -1.37 -13.00 -6.94
N ASP A 7 -0.32 -12.37 -7.46
CA ASP A 7 -0.40 -11.02 -7.98
C ASP A 7 -1.41 -10.95 -9.13
N ALA A 8 -2.21 -9.89 -9.13
CA ALA A 8 -3.06 -9.62 -10.28
C ALA A 8 -2.22 -8.97 -11.38
N VAL A 9 -2.61 -9.21 -12.63
CA VAL A 9 -1.89 -8.71 -13.80
C VAL A 9 -2.83 -7.87 -14.64
N TRP A 10 -2.40 -6.65 -14.95
CA TRP A 10 -3.08 -5.76 -15.88
C TRP A 10 -2.17 -5.43 -17.06
N LYS A 11 -2.68 -5.58 -18.27
CA LYS A 11 -1.97 -5.22 -19.51
C LYS A 11 -2.41 -3.85 -19.98
N ASP A 12 -1.46 -2.95 -20.14
CA ASP A 12 -1.74 -1.61 -20.67
C ASP A 12 -2.05 -1.69 -22.17
N PRO A 13 -3.11 -1.02 -22.66
CA PRO A 13 -3.40 -0.94 -24.08
C PRO A 13 -2.24 -0.40 -24.94
N ASP A 14 -1.42 0.47 -24.37
CA ASP A 14 -0.26 1.06 -25.03
C ASP A 14 1.01 0.20 -24.93
N GLY A 15 0.91 -1.01 -24.35
CA GLY A 15 2.01 -1.97 -24.14
C GLY A 15 2.54 -1.98 -22.69
N GLY A 16 3.20 -3.09 -22.38
CA GLY A 16 3.71 -3.35 -21.03
C GLY A 16 2.66 -3.95 -20.09
N VAL A 17 3.10 -4.28 -18.89
CA VAL A 17 2.32 -5.02 -17.89
C VAL A 17 2.53 -4.44 -16.50
N VAL A 18 1.46 -4.31 -15.73
CA VAL A 18 1.51 -4.01 -14.30
C VAL A 18 1.18 -5.28 -13.52
N HIS A 19 2.10 -5.70 -12.66
CA HIS A 19 1.90 -6.76 -11.66
C HIS A 19 1.47 -6.08 -10.35
N LEU A 20 0.23 -6.30 -9.92
CA LEU A 20 -0.34 -5.72 -8.72
C LEU A 20 -0.05 -6.65 -7.54
N HIS A 21 0.97 -6.29 -6.77
CA HIS A 21 1.40 -7.03 -5.58
C HIS A 21 0.72 -6.48 -4.33
N GLY A 22 -0.26 -7.21 -3.83
CA GLY A 22 -1.02 -6.82 -2.64
C GLY A 22 -0.28 -7.15 -1.35
N THR A 23 -0.05 -6.15 -0.50
CA THR A 23 0.63 -6.30 0.79
C THR A 23 -0.33 -6.17 1.98
N LEU A 24 0.05 -6.82 3.08
CA LEU A 24 -0.54 -6.63 4.40
C LEU A 24 0.40 -5.69 5.17
N PRO A 25 -0.05 -4.50 5.58
CA PRO A 25 0.82 -3.55 6.28
C PRO A 25 1.52 -4.20 7.48
N THR A 26 2.81 -3.91 7.65
CA THR A 26 3.65 -4.38 8.77
C THR A 26 3.87 -5.89 8.86
N VAL A 27 3.34 -6.70 7.95
CA VAL A 27 3.47 -8.16 7.95
C VAL A 27 4.66 -8.62 7.11
N VAL A 28 5.50 -9.47 7.69
CA VAL A 28 6.63 -10.08 6.99
C VAL A 28 6.13 -11.17 6.04
N TYR A 29 6.36 -10.99 4.75
CA TYR A 29 5.95 -11.96 3.73
C TYR A 29 6.94 -13.13 3.62
N PRO A 30 6.46 -14.38 3.74
CA PRO A 30 7.26 -15.54 3.38
C PRO A 30 7.51 -15.62 1.87
N ASN A 31 8.52 -16.36 1.46
CA ASN A 31 8.88 -16.50 0.04
C ASN A 31 7.70 -16.93 -0.85
N ALA A 32 6.73 -17.68 -0.30
CA ALA A 32 5.56 -18.13 -1.06
C ALA A 32 4.61 -16.99 -1.47
N MET A 33 4.67 -15.85 -0.78
CA MET A 33 3.82 -14.66 -1.04
C MET A 33 4.57 -13.56 -1.79
N ARG A 34 5.86 -13.69 -1.99
CA ARG A 34 6.68 -12.68 -2.67
C ARG A 34 6.49 -12.72 -4.18
N PRO A 35 6.67 -11.58 -4.89
CA PRO A 35 6.62 -11.54 -6.36
C PRO A 35 7.58 -12.56 -6.96
N ARG A 36 7.11 -13.33 -7.93
CA ARG A 36 7.89 -14.38 -8.61
C ARG A 36 8.30 -13.97 -10.02
N GLU A 37 7.49 -13.14 -10.65
CA GLU A 37 7.75 -12.68 -12.00
C GLU A 37 8.87 -11.62 -11.97
N GLU A 38 9.66 -11.62 -13.03
CA GLU A 38 10.66 -10.59 -13.26
C GLU A 38 9.97 -9.24 -13.53
N TRP A 39 10.53 -8.17 -12.98
CA TRP A 39 10.03 -6.80 -13.15
C TRP A 39 11.19 -5.85 -13.45
N HIS A 40 10.90 -4.78 -14.20
CA HIS A 40 11.89 -3.81 -14.65
C HIS A 40 11.89 -2.53 -13.82
N GLY A 41 10.78 -2.20 -13.16
CA GLY A 41 10.63 -1.05 -12.28
C GLY A 41 9.63 -1.32 -11.17
N LEU A 42 9.73 -0.53 -10.10
CA LEU A 42 8.88 -0.61 -8.90
C LEU A 42 7.99 0.62 -8.82
N ALA A 43 6.71 0.44 -8.53
CA ALA A 43 5.79 1.50 -8.18
C ALA A 43 5.23 1.28 -6.76
N LEU A 44 5.24 2.32 -5.94
CA LEU A 44 4.72 2.33 -4.58
C LEU A 44 3.54 3.29 -4.51
N LEU A 45 2.41 2.88 -3.90
CA LEU A 45 1.26 3.76 -3.63
C LEU A 45 1.53 4.65 -2.42
N GLU A 46 2.68 5.27 -2.39
CA GLU A 46 3.19 6.13 -1.33
C GLU A 46 3.69 7.43 -1.95
N SER A 47 3.85 8.47 -1.13
CA SER A 47 4.60 9.66 -1.51
C SER A 47 6.10 9.44 -1.35
N PRO A 48 6.96 10.22 -2.02
CA PRO A 48 8.43 10.12 -1.84
C PRO A 48 8.89 10.27 -0.38
N ASP A 49 8.16 11.04 0.42
CA ASP A 49 8.49 11.32 1.83
C ASP A 49 8.47 10.07 2.71
N VAL A 50 7.85 8.97 2.25
CA VAL A 50 7.82 7.69 2.97
C VAL A 50 9.23 7.12 3.20
N VAL A 51 10.20 7.46 2.35
CA VAL A 51 11.58 6.98 2.49
C VAL A 51 12.22 7.53 3.75
N ASP A 52 12.02 8.82 4.02
CA ASP A 52 12.52 9.48 5.24
C ASP A 52 11.78 8.94 6.48
N LEU A 53 10.48 8.72 6.37
CA LEU A 53 9.71 8.08 7.43
C LEU A 53 10.24 6.69 7.77
N TRP A 54 10.51 5.84 6.77
CA TRP A 54 11.10 4.52 7.00
C TRP A 54 12.49 4.58 7.63
N GLN A 55 13.31 5.57 7.28
CA GLN A 55 14.62 5.77 7.92
C GLN A 55 14.44 6.14 9.40
N GLN A 56 13.50 7.03 9.70
CA GLN A 56 13.22 7.42 11.08
C GLN A 56 12.68 6.22 11.89
N GLU A 57 11.73 5.45 11.34
CA GLU A 57 11.22 4.24 11.98
C GLU A 57 12.32 3.21 12.27
N GLU A 58 13.31 3.06 11.37
CA GLU A 58 14.47 2.19 11.60
C GLU A 58 15.35 2.68 12.76
N LEU A 59 15.55 3.99 12.84
CA LEU A 59 16.31 4.60 13.94
C LEU A 59 15.59 4.42 15.27
N ASP A 60 14.29 4.71 15.30
CA ASP A 60 13.45 4.58 16.50
C ASP A 60 13.42 3.13 17.01
N GLU A 61 13.30 2.13 16.11
CA GLU A 61 13.35 0.71 16.47
C GLU A 61 14.75 0.29 16.97
N ALA A 62 15.82 0.89 16.43
CA ALA A 62 17.18 0.60 16.91
C ALA A 62 17.42 1.19 18.31
N GLU A 63 16.83 2.35 18.62
CA GLU A 63 16.92 2.98 19.94
C GLU A 63 16.00 2.30 20.96
N SER A 64 14.76 1.96 20.57
CA SER A 64 13.76 1.38 21.45
C SER A 64 12.92 0.34 20.72
N GLN A 65 13.29 -0.92 20.83
CA GLN A 65 12.60 -2.03 20.15
C GLN A 65 11.11 -2.07 20.50
N GLY A 66 10.26 -2.08 19.45
CA GLY A 66 8.79 -2.12 19.55
C GLY A 66 8.14 -0.76 19.77
N VAL A 67 8.88 0.36 19.71
CA VAL A 67 8.34 1.70 19.90
C VAL A 67 7.30 2.05 18.82
N ASN A 68 7.58 1.72 17.55
CA ASN A 68 6.66 2.01 16.45
C ASN A 68 5.37 1.19 16.55
N MET A 69 5.45 -0.09 16.95
CA MET A 69 4.27 -0.90 17.26
C MET A 69 3.46 -0.29 18.42
N THR A 70 4.13 0.17 19.46
CA THR A 70 3.46 0.84 20.58
C THR A 70 2.73 2.10 20.13
N HIS A 71 3.35 2.93 19.28
CA HIS A 71 2.71 4.10 18.69
C HIS A 71 1.51 3.71 17.83
N ALA A 72 1.62 2.68 17.00
CA ALA A 72 0.52 2.16 16.19
C ALA A 72 -0.68 1.72 17.05
N LEU A 73 -0.44 0.99 18.12
CA LEU A 73 -1.48 0.54 19.07
C LEU A 73 -2.15 1.73 19.78
N LEU A 74 -1.37 2.73 20.18
CA LEU A 74 -1.85 3.93 20.86
C LEU A 74 -2.56 4.91 19.93
N SER A 75 -2.28 4.89 18.63
CA SER A 75 -2.93 5.78 17.65
C SER A 75 -4.45 5.61 17.58
N GLY A 76 -4.95 4.44 17.97
CA GLY A 76 -6.38 4.12 17.93
C GLY A 76 -6.93 4.05 16.50
N GLY A 77 -8.21 4.33 16.32
CA GLY A 77 -8.86 4.34 15.00
C GLY A 77 -8.84 3.00 14.27
N ALA A 78 -8.81 3.07 12.94
CA ALA A 78 -8.80 1.88 12.09
C ALA A 78 -7.46 1.15 12.14
N PHE A 79 -6.34 1.91 12.06
CA PHE A 79 -5.00 1.33 12.05
C PHE A 79 -4.60 0.75 13.41
N GLY A 80 -4.96 1.40 14.51
CA GLY A 80 -4.75 0.83 15.85
C GLY A 80 -5.49 -0.51 16.03
N LYS A 81 -6.71 -0.65 15.46
CA LYS A 81 -7.43 -1.95 15.46
C LYS A 81 -6.79 -2.99 14.56
N TYR A 82 -6.20 -2.58 13.46
CA TYR A 82 -5.40 -3.44 12.60
C TYR A 82 -4.17 -3.95 13.35
N ALA A 83 -3.37 -3.05 13.92
CA ALA A 83 -2.17 -3.38 14.69
C ALA A 83 -2.45 -4.33 15.85
N GLU A 84 -3.50 -4.05 16.65
CA GLU A 84 -3.99 -4.93 17.72
C GLU A 84 -4.33 -6.34 17.20
N GLY A 85 -4.98 -6.41 16.02
CA GLY A 85 -5.35 -7.67 15.40
C GLY A 85 -4.13 -8.46 14.90
N ILE A 86 -3.16 -7.81 14.28
CA ILE A 86 -1.92 -8.45 13.78
C ILE A 86 -1.05 -8.92 14.94
N GLU A 87 -0.90 -8.10 15.99
CA GLU A 87 -0.11 -8.45 17.17
C GLU A 87 -0.67 -9.66 17.92
N ALA A 88 -1.97 -9.89 17.86
CA ALA A 88 -2.63 -11.05 18.43
C ALA A 88 -2.42 -12.37 17.65
N LEU A 89 -1.74 -12.34 16.50
CA LEU A 89 -1.47 -13.51 15.64
C LEU A 89 -0.05 -14.05 15.91
N ASP A 90 0.06 -15.05 16.77
CA ASP A 90 1.32 -15.58 17.30
C ASP A 90 2.32 -16.01 16.21
N GLN A 91 1.82 -16.50 15.07
CA GLN A 91 2.65 -17.09 14.00
C GLN A 91 3.08 -16.09 12.92
N LEU A 92 2.71 -14.82 13.03
CA LEU A 92 3.14 -13.76 12.10
C LEU A 92 4.40 -13.01 12.56
N GLN A 93 4.99 -13.38 13.68
CA GLN A 93 6.12 -12.65 14.29
C GLN A 93 5.78 -11.19 14.68
N GLY A 94 4.49 -10.89 14.87
CA GLY A 94 3.98 -9.55 15.14
C GLY A 94 4.09 -8.59 13.95
N GLY A 95 3.65 -7.36 14.14
CA GLY A 95 3.87 -6.29 13.17
C GLY A 95 5.32 -5.78 13.20
N ARG A 96 5.85 -5.44 12.05
CA ARG A 96 7.21 -4.92 11.88
C ARG A 96 7.20 -3.53 11.27
N PHE A 97 8.11 -2.68 11.75
CA PHE A 97 8.34 -1.33 11.23
C PHE A 97 9.81 -1.15 10.83
N PRO A 98 10.08 -0.39 9.77
CA PRO A 98 9.13 0.05 8.73
C PRO A 98 8.46 -1.13 8.02
N ASP A 99 7.38 -0.86 7.25
CA ASP A 99 6.63 -1.92 6.56
C ASP A 99 7.58 -2.81 5.74
N PRO A 100 7.68 -4.10 6.08
CA PRO A 100 8.80 -4.93 5.62
C PRO A 100 8.74 -5.22 4.13
N GLU A 101 7.55 -5.36 3.52
CA GLU A 101 7.49 -5.77 2.12
C GLU A 101 7.75 -4.61 1.15
N PRO A 102 7.13 -3.42 1.25
CA PRO A 102 7.48 -2.27 0.44
C PRO A 102 8.95 -1.88 0.60
N ARG A 103 9.46 -1.83 1.84
CA ARG A 103 10.86 -1.49 2.13
C ARG A 103 11.86 -2.50 1.53
N ARG A 104 11.54 -3.80 1.62
CA ARG A 104 12.34 -4.87 1.01
C ARG A 104 12.41 -4.74 -0.51
N LEU A 105 11.27 -4.45 -1.15
CA LEU A 105 11.17 -4.29 -2.60
C LEU A 105 11.90 -3.04 -3.08
N GLN A 106 11.78 -1.93 -2.36
CA GLN A 106 12.51 -0.70 -2.63
C GLN A 106 14.03 -0.95 -2.57
N ARG A 107 14.53 -1.57 -1.50
CA ARG A 107 15.96 -1.95 -1.38
C ARG A 107 16.41 -2.94 -2.48
N ASN A 108 15.50 -3.80 -2.96
CA ASN A 108 15.80 -4.67 -4.08
C ASN A 108 15.91 -3.88 -5.40
N ALA A 109 15.03 -2.91 -5.61
CA ALA A 109 15.09 -2.00 -6.75
C ALA A 109 16.42 -1.25 -6.79
N ASP A 110 16.80 -0.60 -5.68
CA ASP A 110 18.06 0.15 -5.56
C ASP A 110 19.29 -0.72 -5.82
N ARG A 111 19.31 -1.94 -5.27
CA ARG A 111 20.44 -2.87 -5.44
C ARG A 111 20.63 -3.33 -6.88
N HIS A 112 19.60 -3.26 -7.70
CA HIS A 112 19.62 -3.68 -9.10
C HIS A 112 19.44 -2.52 -10.08
N ASP A 113 19.61 -1.28 -9.62
CA ASP A 113 19.47 -0.04 -10.42
C ASP A 113 18.14 0.03 -11.17
N ARG A 114 17.05 -0.47 -10.55
CA ARG A 114 15.71 -0.41 -11.12
C ARG A 114 15.02 0.88 -10.72
N PRO A 115 14.32 1.56 -11.66
CA PRO A 115 13.61 2.79 -11.33
C PRO A 115 12.48 2.55 -10.33
N VAL A 116 12.35 3.49 -9.39
CA VAL A 116 11.27 3.51 -8.38
C VAL A 116 10.37 4.70 -8.66
N TYR A 117 9.07 4.47 -8.67
CA TYR A 117 8.03 5.46 -8.89
C TYR A 117 7.14 5.56 -7.66
N PHE A 118 7.00 6.77 -7.14
CA PHE A 118 6.04 7.07 -6.08
C PHE A 118 4.74 7.56 -6.71
N ILE A 119 3.68 6.81 -6.50
CA ILE A 119 2.40 7.03 -7.19
C ILE A 119 1.57 8.12 -6.51
N GLU A 120 1.65 8.23 -5.18
CA GLU A 120 1.01 9.35 -4.50
C GLU A 120 1.73 10.66 -4.83
N PRO A 121 1.01 11.71 -5.26
CA PRO A 121 1.60 13.02 -5.50
C PRO A 121 2.16 13.62 -4.20
N LEU A 122 3.12 14.53 -4.34
CA LEU A 122 3.56 15.37 -3.23
C LEU A 122 2.47 16.34 -2.79
N ALA A 123 2.55 16.80 -1.55
CA ALA A 123 1.57 17.72 -0.97
C ALA A 123 1.56 19.13 -1.61
N ASP A 124 2.60 19.47 -2.39
CA ASP A 124 2.71 20.71 -3.17
C ASP A 124 2.05 20.64 -4.54
N ASP A 125 1.53 19.47 -4.96
CA ASP A 125 0.64 19.35 -6.12
C ASP A 125 -0.72 19.97 -5.77
N ASP A 126 -1.12 21.03 -6.46
CA ASP A 126 -2.33 21.83 -6.16
C ASP A 126 -3.61 20.97 -6.14
N ASP A 127 -3.78 20.09 -7.15
CA ASP A 127 -4.94 19.22 -7.25
C ASP A 127 -4.97 18.17 -6.12
N TRP A 128 -3.80 17.68 -5.72
CA TRP A 128 -3.69 16.72 -4.63
C TRP A 128 -3.87 17.38 -3.27
N SER A 129 -3.32 18.57 -3.09
CA SER A 129 -3.54 19.40 -1.88
C SER A 129 -5.03 19.72 -1.67
N ASP A 130 -5.75 20.05 -2.74
CA ASP A 130 -7.21 20.24 -2.70
C ASP A 130 -7.93 18.94 -2.31
N TYR A 131 -7.53 17.80 -2.89
CA TYR A 131 -8.06 16.49 -2.53
C TYR A 131 -7.83 16.20 -1.04
N LEU A 132 -6.61 16.35 -0.52
CA LEU A 132 -6.27 16.12 0.89
C LEU A 132 -7.09 17.03 1.83
N THR A 133 -7.29 18.30 1.43
CA THR A 133 -8.14 19.24 2.17
C THR A 133 -9.59 18.76 2.24
N GLN A 134 -10.15 18.27 1.14
CA GLN A 134 -11.52 17.76 1.10
C GLN A 134 -11.64 16.46 1.92
N GLU A 135 -10.66 15.57 1.84
CA GLU A 135 -10.62 14.35 2.63
C GLU A 135 -10.53 14.64 4.13
N ALA A 136 -9.66 15.55 4.54
CA ALA A 136 -9.57 16.00 5.94
C ALA A 136 -10.90 16.55 6.46
N ARG A 137 -11.62 17.34 5.65
CA ARG A 137 -12.97 17.83 5.99
C ARG A 137 -13.99 16.69 6.11
N ALA A 138 -13.94 15.70 5.22
CA ALA A 138 -14.82 14.54 5.25
C ALA A 138 -14.61 13.72 6.52
N VAL A 139 -13.35 13.43 6.86
CA VAL A 139 -12.96 12.68 8.08
C VAL A 139 -13.34 13.44 9.34
N SER A 140 -13.11 14.76 9.38
CA SER A 140 -13.41 15.64 10.53
C SER A 140 -14.90 15.94 10.70
N HIS A 141 -15.76 15.49 9.80
CA HIS A 141 -17.19 15.73 9.90
C HIS A 141 -17.77 15.13 11.17
N TRP A 142 -18.54 15.89 11.94
CA TRP A 142 -19.03 15.51 13.28
C TRP A 142 -19.75 14.14 13.33
N LYS A 143 -20.48 13.75 12.27
CA LYS A 143 -21.13 12.43 12.19
C LYS A 143 -20.12 11.29 12.10
N LYS A 144 -18.98 11.51 11.43
CA LYS A 144 -17.87 10.55 11.37
C LYS A 144 -17.19 10.43 12.73
N LEU A 145 -16.92 11.58 13.39
CA LEU A 145 -16.33 11.61 14.73
C LEU A 145 -17.23 10.90 15.75
N LEU A 146 -18.53 11.13 15.74
CA LEU A 146 -19.48 10.38 16.58
C LEU A 146 -19.50 8.88 16.22
N GLY A 147 -19.34 8.55 14.95
CA GLY A 147 -19.23 7.16 14.48
C GLY A 147 -17.97 6.46 15.00
N MET A 148 -16.88 7.20 15.22
CA MET A 148 -15.63 6.68 15.79
C MET A 148 -15.79 6.18 17.23
N ILE A 149 -16.71 6.74 18.03
CA ILE A 149 -17.05 6.22 19.36
C ILE A 149 -17.51 4.76 19.30
N ARG A 150 -18.07 4.34 18.15
CA ARG A 150 -18.57 2.98 17.92
C ARG A 150 -17.63 2.15 17.01
N VAL A 151 -16.40 2.61 16.83
CA VAL A 151 -15.42 1.94 15.93
C VAL A 151 -15.24 0.47 16.29
N GLY A 152 -15.17 0.11 17.57
CA GLY A 152 -15.04 -1.29 17.99
C GLY A 152 -16.22 -2.19 17.61
N LYS A 153 -17.46 -1.66 17.55
CA LYS A 153 -18.62 -2.42 17.07
C LYS A 153 -18.58 -2.61 15.54
N ARG A 154 -18.18 -1.56 14.82
CA ARG A 154 -17.99 -1.61 13.35
C ARG A 154 -16.90 -2.60 12.99
N TRP A 155 -15.76 -2.52 13.66
CA TRP A 155 -14.65 -3.45 13.51
C TRP A 155 -15.10 -4.91 13.65
N LYS A 156 -15.74 -5.27 14.76
CA LYS A 156 -16.24 -6.64 15.00
C LYS A 156 -17.22 -7.10 13.92
N LYS A 157 -18.06 -6.19 13.43
CA LYS A 157 -19.00 -6.50 12.33
C LYS A 157 -18.25 -6.76 11.03
N SER A 158 -17.31 -5.89 10.67
CA SER A 158 -16.49 -5.98 9.46
C SER A 158 -15.66 -7.27 9.46
N VAL A 159 -14.91 -7.55 10.52
CA VAL A 159 -14.17 -8.82 10.67
C VAL A 159 -15.10 -10.02 10.44
N LYS A 160 -16.29 -10.04 11.06
CA LYS A 160 -17.25 -11.15 10.87
C LYS A 160 -17.72 -11.29 9.42
N GLN A 161 -17.93 -10.18 8.71
CA GLN A 161 -18.35 -10.17 7.30
C GLN A 161 -17.25 -10.71 6.37
N HIS A 162 -15.98 -10.37 6.67
CA HIS A 162 -14.85 -10.78 5.85
C HIS A 162 -14.34 -12.20 6.13
N LEU A 163 -14.75 -12.85 7.23
CA LEU A 163 -14.39 -14.26 7.52
C LEU A 163 -14.69 -15.21 6.35
N PHE A 164 -15.79 -15.00 5.64
CA PHE A 164 -16.18 -15.83 4.49
C PHE A 164 -15.34 -15.54 3.21
N ARG A 165 -14.54 -14.49 3.23
CA ARG A 165 -13.66 -14.08 2.13
C ARG A 165 -12.18 -14.26 2.48
N ALA A 166 -11.88 -14.88 3.63
CA ALA A 166 -10.52 -15.14 4.06
C ALA A 166 -9.73 -15.85 2.96
N ARG A 167 -8.53 -15.34 2.67
CA ARG A 167 -7.62 -16.01 1.74
C ARG A 167 -7.09 -17.28 2.39
N PRO A 168 -6.98 -18.40 1.67
CA PRO A 168 -6.37 -19.61 2.23
C PRO A 168 -4.92 -19.30 2.63
N PRO A 169 -4.38 -19.93 3.68
CA PRO A 169 -3.00 -19.70 4.06
C PRO A 169 -2.05 -20.12 2.93
N PRO A 170 -0.92 -19.42 2.74
CA PRO A 170 0.08 -19.86 1.78
C PRO A 170 0.56 -21.27 2.12
N LYS A 171 0.86 -22.09 1.09
CA LYS A 171 1.24 -23.49 1.27
C LYS A 171 2.42 -23.64 2.26
N GLY A 172 2.21 -24.41 3.31
CA GLY A 172 3.22 -24.65 4.33
C GLY A 172 3.35 -23.56 5.40
N HIS A 173 2.43 -22.58 5.42
CA HIS A 173 2.43 -21.50 6.40
C HIS A 173 1.16 -21.51 7.26
N SER A 174 1.22 -20.75 8.37
CA SER A 174 0.16 -20.66 9.36
C SER A 174 -1.16 -20.14 8.82
N VAL A 175 -2.26 -20.60 9.41
CA VAL A 175 -3.62 -20.05 9.23
C VAL A 175 -3.70 -18.57 9.64
N ASP A 176 -2.75 -18.04 10.38
CA ASP A 176 -2.69 -16.64 10.80
C ASP A 176 -2.60 -15.70 9.60
N TYR A 177 -2.01 -16.12 8.47
CA TYR A 177 -2.05 -15.35 7.22
C TYR A 177 -3.49 -15.18 6.69
N SER A 178 -4.33 -16.21 6.84
CA SER A 178 -5.76 -16.08 6.51
C SER A 178 -6.46 -15.07 7.43
N SER A 179 -6.17 -15.14 8.73
CA SER A 179 -6.70 -14.20 9.73
C SER A 179 -6.23 -12.77 9.45
N ALA A 180 -4.94 -12.59 9.10
CA ALA A 180 -4.38 -11.30 8.73
C ALA A 180 -5.05 -10.70 7.49
N SER A 181 -5.41 -11.54 6.49
CA SER A 181 -6.14 -11.06 5.33
C SER A 181 -7.53 -10.52 5.69
N VAL A 182 -8.24 -11.16 6.62
CA VAL A 182 -9.54 -10.69 7.12
C VAL A 182 -9.39 -9.39 7.91
N ILE A 183 -8.35 -9.29 8.73
CA ILE A 183 -8.04 -8.10 9.52
C ILE A 183 -7.73 -6.92 8.59
N ALA A 184 -6.98 -7.15 7.51
CA ALA A 184 -6.66 -6.13 6.52
C ALA A 184 -7.91 -5.64 5.76
N GLU A 185 -8.80 -6.55 5.34
CA GLU A 185 -10.08 -6.18 4.72
C GLU A 185 -10.95 -5.34 5.68
N ALA A 186 -11.03 -5.73 6.95
CA ALA A 186 -11.78 -4.98 7.94
C ALA A 186 -11.19 -3.59 8.22
N TRP A 187 -9.86 -3.50 8.26
CA TRP A 187 -9.15 -2.22 8.38
C TRP A 187 -9.44 -1.32 7.19
N TRP A 188 -9.32 -1.84 5.97
CA TRP A 188 -9.55 -1.10 4.75
C TRP A 188 -10.98 -0.58 4.66
N GLU A 189 -11.99 -1.44 4.89
CA GLU A 189 -13.40 -1.04 4.92
C GLU A 189 -13.64 0.10 5.92
N LEU A 190 -12.97 0.03 7.08
CA LEU A 190 -13.12 1.04 8.12
C LEU A 190 -12.44 2.36 7.74
N SER A 191 -11.28 2.30 7.08
CA SER A 191 -10.56 3.46 6.57
C SER A 191 -11.35 4.14 5.45
N GLU A 192 -11.83 3.37 4.47
CA GLU A 192 -12.66 3.87 3.38
C GLU A 192 -13.98 4.47 3.87
N TRP A 193 -14.56 3.93 4.95
CA TRP A 193 -15.76 4.53 5.55
C TRP A 193 -15.55 5.95 6.04
N LEU A 194 -14.34 6.35 6.39
CA LEU A 194 -14.01 7.73 6.83
C LEU A 194 -14.05 8.72 5.66
N SER A 195 -13.73 8.31 4.45
CA SER A 195 -13.81 9.11 3.24
C SER A 195 -15.22 9.08 2.61
N THR A 196 -15.36 9.57 1.39
CA THR A 196 -16.59 9.49 0.58
C THR A 196 -16.30 8.71 -0.70
N GLY A 197 -17.32 8.06 -1.30
CA GLY A 197 -17.13 7.31 -2.54
C GLY A 197 -16.62 8.18 -3.70
N GLU A 198 -16.95 9.47 -3.73
CA GLU A 198 -16.46 10.40 -4.73
C GLU A 198 -14.95 10.69 -4.55
N LEU A 199 -14.51 10.92 -3.32
CA LEU A 199 -13.09 11.13 -3.01
C LEU A 199 -12.27 9.87 -3.26
N GLN A 200 -12.79 8.69 -2.90
CA GLN A 200 -12.15 7.41 -3.20
C GLN A 200 -11.98 7.22 -4.71
N ALA A 201 -13.02 7.47 -5.49
CA ALA A 201 -12.95 7.37 -6.95
C ALA A 201 -11.95 8.37 -7.54
N ARG A 202 -11.92 9.63 -7.04
CA ARG A 202 -10.95 10.65 -7.48
C ARG A 202 -9.50 10.20 -7.18
N ARG A 203 -9.24 9.66 -6.00
CA ARG A 203 -7.94 9.09 -5.61
C ARG A 203 -7.52 7.97 -6.55
N ASP A 204 -8.39 6.96 -6.71
CA ASP A 204 -8.08 5.77 -7.49
C ASP A 204 -7.88 6.10 -8.98
N GLN A 205 -8.65 7.05 -9.52
CA GLN A 205 -8.44 7.58 -10.88
C GLN A 205 -7.09 8.30 -11.02
N ARG A 206 -6.69 9.11 -10.03
CA ARG A 206 -5.38 9.77 -10.06
C ARG A 206 -4.26 8.72 -10.00
N TYR A 207 -4.37 7.74 -9.12
CA TYR A 207 -3.41 6.65 -9.04
C TYR A 207 -3.31 5.87 -10.35
N ALA A 208 -4.44 5.53 -10.98
CA ALA A 208 -4.43 4.84 -12.26
C ALA A 208 -3.70 5.62 -13.35
N ARG A 209 -3.91 6.94 -13.46
CA ARG A 209 -3.20 7.81 -14.42
C ARG A 209 -1.69 7.81 -14.16
N ARG A 210 -1.27 7.91 -12.90
CA ARG A 210 0.15 7.92 -12.52
C ARG A 210 0.81 6.56 -12.68
N ILE A 211 0.13 5.46 -12.38
CA ILE A 211 0.62 4.09 -12.63
C ILE A 211 0.86 3.88 -14.13
N ARG A 212 -0.08 4.33 -14.99
CA ARG A 212 0.11 4.28 -16.44
C ARG A 212 1.27 5.18 -16.89
N GLY A 213 1.44 6.34 -16.26
CA GLY A 213 2.58 7.23 -16.48
C GLY A 213 3.91 6.59 -16.13
N ALA A 214 4.00 5.92 -14.98
CA ALA A 214 5.17 5.15 -14.57
C ALA A 214 5.51 4.04 -15.58
N LEU A 215 4.51 3.30 -16.02
CA LEU A 215 4.72 2.27 -17.04
C LEU A 215 5.13 2.88 -18.40
N ALA A 216 4.59 4.05 -18.77
CA ALA A 216 4.98 4.75 -20.00
C ALA A 216 6.44 5.25 -19.94
N ASP A 217 6.86 5.77 -18.78
CA ASP A 217 8.26 6.14 -18.54
C ASP A 217 9.17 4.91 -18.62
N LEU A 218 8.80 3.84 -17.92
CA LEU A 218 9.56 2.59 -17.90
C LEU A 218 9.72 1.98 -19.30
N ARG A 219 8.69 2.07 -20.16
CA ARG A 219 8.76 1.60 -21.56
C ARG A 219 9.83 2.31 -22.38
N ARG A 220 10.15 3.56 -22.09
CA ARG A 220 11.21 4.30 -22.80
C ARG A 220 12.58 3.67 -22.58
N ALA A 221 12.81 3.06 -21.41
CA ALA A 221 14.07 2.42 -21.05
C ALA A 221 14.05 0.91 -21.31
N ALA A 222 12.97 0.22 -20.93
CA ALA A 222 12.88 -1.26 -20.95
C ALA A 222 12.16 -1.83 -22.19
N GLY A 223 11.62 -0.97 -23.07
CA GLY A 223 10.92 -1.39 -24.29
C GLY A 223 9.44 -1.75 -24.07
N PRO A 224 8.75 -2.20 -25.15
CA PRO A 224 7.29 -2.39 -25.13
C PRO A 224 6.81 -3.51 -24.19
N GLU A 225 7.67 -4.42 -23.80
CA GLU A 225 7.39 -5.51 -22.86
C GLU A 225 7.73 -5.14 -21.41
N ALA A 226 7.80 -3.82 -21.09
CA ALA A 226 8.10 -3.33 -19.76
C ALA A 226 7.15 -3.95 -18.71
N ARG A 227 7.70 -4.31 -17.56
CA ARG A 227 6.98 -4.92 -16.44
C ARG A 227 7.16 -4.06 -15.20
N LEU A 228 6.08 -3.45 -14.74
CA LEU A 228 6.04 -2.62 -13.55
C LEU A 228 5.47 -3.45 -12.39
N LEU A 229 6.19 -3.55 -11.29
CA LEU A 229 5.69 -4.12 -10.05
C LEU A 229 5.05 -3.00 -9.23
N LEU A 230 3.73 -3.06 -9.05
CA LEU A 230 2.96 -2.12 -8.24
C LEU A 230 2.69 -2.72 -6.85
N VAL A 231 3.22 -2.09 -5.81
CA VAL A 231 2.92 -2.47 -4.42
C VAL A 231 1.75 -1.64 -3.90
N HIS A 232 0.77 -2.32 -3.34
CA HIS A 232 -0.44 -1.71 -2.81
C HIS A 232 -1.00 -2.51 -1.63
N HIS A 233 -1.88 -1.91 -0.84
CA HIS A 233 -2.59 -2.68 0.19
C HIS A 233 -3.51 -3.72 -0.44
N LEU A 234 -3.44 -4.95 0.05
CA LEU A 234 -4.16 -6.10 -0.51
C LEU A 234 -5.66 -5.85 -0.75
N PRO A 235 -6.42 -5.21 0.15
CA PRO A 235 -7.84 -4.93 -0.09
C PRO A 235 -8.11 -3.90 -1.18
N HIS A 236 -7.14 -3.06 -1.52
CA HIS A 236 -7.26 -2.01 -2.53
C HIS A 236 -7.24 -2.55 -3.98
N GLN A 237 -6.81 -3.79 -4.19
CA GLN A 237 -6.55 -4.39 -5.51
C GLN A 237 -7.72 -4.27 -6.49
N SER A 238 -8.95 -4.50 -6.03
CA SER A 238 -10.12 -4.53 -6.93
C SER A 238 -10.46 -3.14 -7.49
N THR A 239 -10.44 -2.11 -6.66
CA THR A 239 -10.75 -0.74 -7.07
C THR A 239 -9.65 -0.14 -7.93
N LEU A 240 -8.38 -0.45 -7.64
CA LEU A 240 -7.25 -0.09 -8.51
C LEU A 240 -7.35 -0.73 -9.90
N LEU A 241 -7.69 -2.01 -9.96
CA LEU A 241 -7.88 -2.70 -11.26
C LEU A 241 -9.02 -2.09 -12.07
N GLU A 242 -10.13 -1.73 -11.43
CA GLU A 242 -11.25 -1.07 -12.13
C GLU A 242 -10.86 0.35 -12.58
N ALA A 243 -10.12 1.10 -11.76
CA ALA A 243 -9.62 2.42 -12.13
C ALA A 243 -8.63 2.34 -13.31
N LEU A 244 -7.73 1.35 -13.33
CA LEU A 244 -6.80 1.12 -14.45
C LEU A 244 -7.53 0.77 -15.75
N LYS A 245 -8.57 -0.05 -15.69
CA LYS A 245 -9.39 -0.39 -16.86
C LYS A 245 -10.16 0.81 -17.42
N GLY A 246 -10.59 1.71 -16.56
CA GLY A 246 -11.32 2.95 -16.93
C GLY A 246 -10.42 4.15 -17.18
N CYS A 247 -9.10 4.00 -17.15
CA CYS A 247 -8.17 5.11 -17.32
C CYS A 247 -7.86 5.32 -18.80
N ASP A 248 -8.23 6.47 -19.33
CA ASP A 248 -8.06 6.80 -20.75
C ASP A 248 -6.65 7.35 -21.09
N SER A 249 -6.01 8.05 -20.15
CA SER A 249 -4.73 8.73 -20.41
C SER A 249 -3.76 8.62 -19.24
N PRO A 250 -2.46 8.39 -19.50
CA PRO A 250 -1.42 8.46 -18.47
C PRO A 250 -1.17 9.92 -18.05
N GLU A 251 -0.74 10.09 -16.81
CA GLU A 251 -0.15 11.31 -16.28
C GLU A 251 1.36 11.18 -16.31
N GLU A 252 2.06 12.21 -16.77
CA GLU A 252 3.52 12.18 -16.85
C GLU A 252 4.13 12.17 -15.43
N ILE A 253 4.92 11.14 -15.14
CA ILE A 253 5.73 11.05 -13.94
C ILE A 253 7.11 10.52 -14.27
N SER A 254 8.08 10.81 -13.42
CA SER A 254 9.45 10.33 -13.54
C SER A 254 9.80 9.46 -12.34
N SER A 255 10.76 8.54 -12.55
CA SER A 255 11.33 7.78 -11.43
C SER A 255 12.12 8.70 -10.50
N THR A 256 12.07 8.39 -9.21
CA THR A 256 12.89 9.06 -8.21
C THR A 256 14.15 8.24 -7.99
N SER A 257 15.33 8.90 -8.09
CA SER A 257 16.56 8.26 -7.69
C SER A 257 16.58 8.15 -6.17
N THR A 258 16.65 6.93 -5.65
CA THR A 258 16.76 6.65 -4.22
C THR A 258 18.22 6.57 -3.76
N ALA A 259 19.18 6.92 -4.63
CA ALA A 259 20.57 7.05 -4.24
C ALA A 259 20.69 8.16 -3.16
N PRO A 260 21.37 7.91 -2.03
CA PRO A 260 21.60 8.95 -1.03
C PRO A 260 22.30 10.15 -1.72
N ILE A 261 21.73 11.33 -1.53
CA ILE A 261 22.41 12.55 -1.91
C ILE A 261 23.66 12.60 -1.03
N ASN A 262 24.82 12.23 -1.59
CA ASN A 262 26.09 12.52 -0.96
C ASN A 262 26.21 14.06 -0.92
N THR A 263 25.80 14.65 0.18
CA THR A 263 26.22 15.97 0.56
C THR A 263 27.71 15.85 0.89
N GLU A 264 28.56 15.93 -0.12
CA GLU A 264 29.94 16.34 0.08
C GLU A 264 29.84 17.77 0.56
N GLU A 265 29.96 17.95 1.86
CA GLU A 265 30.24 19.24 2.48
C GLU A 265 31.62 19.67 1.99
N GLU A 266 31.69 20.74 1.16
CA GLU A 266 32.89 21.55 1.01
C GLU A 266 33.10 22.46 2.24
#